data_a00690af6459ab93d0b4f47e6ff97d3f
#
_entry.id   a00690af6459ab93d0b4f47e6ff97d3f
#
_cell.length_a   1.000
_cell.length_b   1.000
_cell.length_c   1.000
_cell.angle_alpha   90.00
_cell.angle_beta   90.00
_cell.angle_gamma   90.00
#
_symmetry.space_group_name_H-M   'P 1'
#
loop_
_entity.id
_entity.type
_entity.pdbx_description
1 polymer ?
#
loop_
_entity_poly.entity_id
_entity_poly.type
_entity_poly.pdbx_seq_one_letter_code
_entity_poly.pdbx_strand_id
1 'polypeptide(L)'
;MKTYMANPDKIERKWYVVDASEYTLGRLASEVAKVLRGKNKPTFTPHIDTGDYVIVVNADKIKVTGKKMEQKLYRRHSDYVGGFKETTLREMMEKKPCEVIKHAVKGMLPKNTLGKDMLKKLYVYADAEHGHEAQKPEALELRF
;
A
#
# COMPACT_ATOMS: atom_id res chain seq x y z
N MET A 1 13.98 11.92 32.05
CA MET A 1 14.05 11.60 30.62
C MET A 1 12.64 11.59 30.04
N LYS A 2 12.39 12.34 28.99
CA LYS A 2 11.06 12.38 28.36
C LYS A 2 11.08 11.64 27.05
N THR A 3 10.10 10.77 26.81
CA THR A 3 9.92 10.12 25.53
C THR A 3 9.40 11.12 24.50
N TYR A 4 9.93 11.06 23.28
CA TYR A 4 9.46 11.89 22.19
C TYR A 4 8.04 11.49 21.80
N MET A 5 7.16 12.47 21.64
CA MET A 5 5.83 12.31 21.09
C MET A 5 5.65 13.26 19.90
N ALA A 6 5.26 12.72 18.75
CA ALA A 6 5.05 13.51 17.56
C ALA A 6 3.88 14.50 17.74
N ASN A 7 4.02 15.69 17.18
CA ASN A 7 2.94 16.66 17.08
C ASN A 7 2.40 16.63 15.64
N PRO A 8 1.09 16.42 15.43
CA PRO A 8 0.50 16.36 14.09
C PRO A 8 0.81 17.57 13.21
N ASP A 9 0.89 18.76 13.83
CA ASP A 9 1.14 20.02 13.11
C ASP A 9 2.61 20.20 12.66
N LYS A 10 3.52 19.42 13.21
CA LYS A 10 4.96 19.52 12.95
C LYS A 10 5.53 18.36 12.16
N ILE A 11 4.70 17.45 11.70
CA ILE A 11 5.14 16.28 10.93
C ILE A 11 5.43 16.70 9.50
N GLU A 12 6.65 16.47 9.05
CA GLU A 12 7.04 16.60 7.65
C GLU A 12 6.78 15.28 6.92
N ARG A 13 6.00 15.34 5.85
CA ARG A 13 5.71 14.18 4.99
C ARG A 13 6.35 14.35 3.64
N LYS A 14 7.09 13.33 3.23
CA LYS A 14 7.69 13.24 1.91
C LYS A 14 6.81 12.41 0.97
N TRP A 15 7.06 12.55 -0.32
CA TRP A 15 6.43 11.76 -1.36
C TRP A 15 7.46 10.82 -1.95
N TYR A 16 7.10 9.54 -2.07
CA TYR A 16 7.94 8.51 -2.65
C TYR A 16 7.23 7.84 -3.82
N VAL A 17 7.99 7.45 -4.82
CA VAL A 17 7.53 6.65 -5.96
C VAL A 17 8.27 5.32 -6.00
N VAL A 18 7.53 4.23 -6.22
CA VAL A 18 8.04 2.86 -6.29
C VAL A 18 7.52 2.20 -7.56
N ASP A 19 8.39 1.52 -8.27
CA ASP A 19 8.03 0.71 -9.43
C ASP A 19 7.68 -0.73 -8.99
N ALA A 20 6.43 -1.13 -9.17
CA ALA A 20 5.96 -2.45 -8.79
C ALA A 20 6.52 -3.59 -9.67
N SER A 21 6.98 -3.28 -10.88
CA SER A 21 7.50 -4.29 -11.80
C SER A 21 8.77 -4.99 -11.30
N GLU A 22 9.52 -4.36 -10.41
CA GLU A 22 10.77 -4.88 -9.86
C GLU A 22 10.58 -5.84 -8.68
N TYR A 23 9.41 -5.83 -8.04
CA TYR A 23 9.16 -6.51 -6.77
C TYR A 23 8.04 -7.53 -6.84
N THR A 24 8.02 -8.45 -5.86
CA THR A 24 6.88 -9.34 -5.63
C THR A 24 5.82 -8.63 -4.78
N LEU A 25 4.56 -9.00 -4.97
CA LEU A 25 3.40 -8.37 -4.32
C LEU A 25 3.54 -8.29 -2.80
N GLY A 26 3.84 -9.40 -2.13
CA GLY A 26 3.90 -9.45 -0.67
C GLY A 26 5.03 -8.60 -0.09
N ARG A 27 6.21 -8.65 -0.69
CA ARG A 27 7.38 -7.86 -0.26
C ARG A 27 7.18 -6.37 -0.51
N LEU A 28 6.68 -6.00 -1.68
CA LEU A 28 6.31 -4.61 -1.97
C LEU A 28 5.30 -4.08 -0.94
N ALA A 29 4.24 -4.83 -0.69
CA ALA A 29 3.18 -4.42 0.23
C ALA A 29 3.70 -4.22 1.67
N SER A 30 4.58 -5.09 2.15
CA SER A 30 5.15 -4.99 3.50
C SER A 30 6.00 -3.73 3.68
N GLU A 31 6.85 -3.42 2.72
CA GLU A 31 7.69 -2.22 2.79
C GLU A 31 6.90 -0.93 2.60
N VAL A 32 5.93 -0.93 1.68
CA VAL A 32 5.01 0.21 1.50
C VAL A 32 4.21 0.46 2.79
N ALA A 33 3.69 -0.58 3.42
CA ALA A 33 2.97 -0.45 4.69
C ALA A 33 3.85 0.12 5.82
N LYS A 34 5.12 -0.27 5.87
CA LYS A 34 6.10 0.27 6.81
C LYS A 34 6.31 1.78 6.62
N VAL A 35 6.45 2.23 5.38
CA VAL A 35 6.60 3.65 5.05
C VAL A 35 5.34 4.45 5.34
N LEU A 36 4.17 3.93 4.98
CA LEU A 36 2.87 4.56 5.27
C LEU A 36 2.61 4.72 6.77
N ARG A 37 3.05 3.78 7.57
CA ARG A 37 2.94 3.83 9.03
C ARG A 37 4.00 4.73 9.69
N GLY A 38 5.12 4.96 9.01
CA GLY A 38 6.22 5.77 9.51
C GLY A 38 7.21 5.04 10.41
N LYS A 39 7.21 3.71 10.40
CA LYS A 39 8.15 2.89 11.22
C LYS A 39 9.62 3.08 10.86
N ASN A 40 9.92 3.59 9.69
CA ASN A 40 11.28 3.90 9.24
C ASN A 40 11.81 5.22 9.81
N LYS A 41 10.98 6.01 10.47
CA LYS A 41 11.35 7.29 11.06
C LYS A 41 11.69 7.15 12.56
N PRO A 42 12.72 7.84 13.07
CA PRO A 42 12.99 7.87 14.50
C PRO A 42 11.91 8.60 15.30
N THR A 43 11.11 9.41 14.64
CA THR A 43 9.98 10.16 15.23
C THR A 43 8.68 9.36 15.30
N PHE A 44 8.72 8.07 14.98
CA PHE A 44 7.53 7.21 14.98
C PHE A 44 6.79 7.25 16.33
N THR A 45 5.50 7.53 16.26
CA THR A 45 4.60 7.53 17.43
C THR A 45 3.37 6.67 17.09
N PRO A 46 3.05 5.63 17.89
CA PRO A 46 2.01 4.66 17.53
C PRO A 46 0.61 5.22 17.34
N HIS A 47 0.24 6.27 18.07
CA HIS A 47 -1.11 6.86 18.04
C HIS A 47 -1.26 8.02 17.05
N ILE A 48 -0.18 8.39 16.36
CA ILE A 48 -0.17 9.50 15.39
C ILE A 48 0.34 8.97 14.04
N ASP A 49 -0.27 9.44 12.97
CA ASP A 49 0.17 9.12 11.61
C ASP A 49 1.41 9.94 11.24
N THR A 50 2.59 9.33 11.38
CA THR A 50 3.90 9.94 11.06
C THR A 50 4.44 9.50 9.71
N GLY A 51 3.73 8.66 8.97
CA GLY A 51 4.16 8.10 7.69
C GLY A 51 4.15 9.09 6.52
N ASP A 52 4.77 8.66 5.44
CA ASP A 52 4.89 9.43 4.20
C ASP A 52 3.87 8.98 3.15
N TYR A 53 3.74 9.77 2.08
CA TYR A 53 2.96 9.42 0.91
C TYR A 53 3.75 8.48 0.00
N VAL A 54 3.08 7.46 -0.53
CA VAL A 54 3.69 6.49 -1.45
C VAL A 54 2.87 6.41 -2.73
N ILE A 55 3.56 6.51 -3.86
CA ILE A 55 3.00 6.31 -5.19
C ILE A 55 3.58 5.02 -5.73
N VAL A 56 2.74 4.08 -6.12
CA VAL A 56 3.14 2.83 -6.76
C VAL A 56 2.74 2.90 -8.23
N VAL A 57 3.68 2.69 -9.12
CA VAL A 57 3.47 2.68 -10.56
C VAL A 57 3.65 1.28 -11.12
N ASN A 58 3.20 1.03 -12.34
CA ASN A 58 3.27 -0.27 -13.01
C ASN A 58 2.60 -1.42 -12.22
N ALA A 59 1.45 -1.15 -11.60
CA ALA A 59 0.74 -2.15 -10.81
C ALA A 59 0.32 -3.39 -11.61
N ASP A 60 0.10 -3.25 -12.91
CA ASP A 60 -0.21 -4.33 -13.84
C ASP A 60 0.93 -5.35 -14.04
N LYS A 61 2.17 -4.94 -13.74
CA LYS A 61 3.39 -5.74 -13.91
C LYS A 61 3.91 -6.36 -12.61
N ILE A 62 3.15 -6.29 -11.54
CA ILE A 62 3.55 -6.87 -10.24
C ILE A 62 3.78 -8.38 -10.37
N LYS A 63 4.82 -8.88 -9.72
CA LYS A 63 5.18 -10.29 -9.73
C LYS A 63 4.56 -11.03 -8.56
N VAL A 64 4.12 -12.26 -8.80
CA VAL A 64 3.69 -13.19 -7.76
C VAL A 64 4.40 -14.52 -7.96
N THR A 65 4.67 -15.23 -6.86
CA THR A 65 5.39 -16.50 -6.89
C THR A 65 4.44 -17.70 -6.94
N GLY A 66 4.93 -18.83 -7.44
CA GLY A 66 4.18 -20.09 -7.50
C GLY A 66 2.93 -20.00 -8.36
N LYS A 67 1.90 -20.71 -7.97
CA LYS A 67 0.61 -20.81 -8.68
C LYS A 67 -0.44 -19.80 -8.16
N LYS A 68 -0.01 -18.72 -7.51
CA LYS A 68 -0.93 -17.74 -6.90
C LYS A 68 -1.85 -17.04 -7.91
N MET A 69 -1.42 -16.89 -9.16
CA MET A 69 -2.26 -16.31 -10.20
C MET A 69 -3.58 -17.07 -10.39
N GLU A 70 -3.57 -18.36 -10.20
CA GLU A 70 -4.73 -19.24 -10.38
C GLU A 70 -5.39 -19.64 -9.07
N GLN A 71 -4.61 -19.78 -7.99
CA GLN A 71 -5.07 -20.33 -6.73
C GLN A 71 -5.45 -19.26 -5.69
N LYS A 72 -4.88 -18.06 -5.77
CA LYS A 72 -5.23 -17.00 -4.82
C LYS A 72 -6.61 -16.46 -5.13
N LEU A 73 -7.50 -16.50 -4.13
CA LEU A 73 -8.88 -16.05 -4.23
C LEU A 73 -9.13 -14.80 -3.38
N TYR A 74 -9.83 -13.85 -3.96
CA TYR A 74 -10.39 -12.69 -3.27
C TYR A 74 -11.87 -12.96 -3.01
N ARG A 75 -12.21 -13.09 -1.73
CA ARG A 75 -13.57 -13.46 -1.29
C ARG A 75 -14.27 -12.27 -0.66
N ARG A 76 -15.53 -12.09 -0.99
CA ARG A 76 -16.39 -11.10 -0.37
C ARG A 76 -17.81 -11.62 -0.23
N HIS A 77 -18.54 -11.09 0.73
CA HIS A 77 -19.94 -11.40 0.96
C HIS A 77 -20.75 -10.10 1.12
N SER A 78 -21.90 -9.99 0.46
CA SER A 78 -22.74 -8.81 0.51
C SER A 78 -23.74 -8.78 1.67
N ASP A 79 -23.69 -9.75 2.59
CA ASP A 79 -24.62 -9.97 3.72
C ASP A 79 -26.04 -10.37 3.32
N TYR A 80 -26.29 -10.63 2.03
CA TYR A 80 -27.53 -11.22 1.54
C TYR A 80 -27.37 -12.70 1.20
N VAL A 81 -28.48 -13.46 1.24
CA VAL A 81 -28.46 -14.86 0.83
C VAL A 81 -27.95 -14.99 -0.61
N GLY A 82 -26.94 -15.88 -0.82
CA GLY A 82 -26.29 -16.03 -2.12
C GLY A 82 -25.35 -14.89 -2.52
N GLY A 83 -25.00 -13.98 -1.60
CA GLY A 83 -24.13 -12.84 -1.84
C GLY A 83 -22.64 -13.13 -1.78
N PHE A 84 -22.23 -14.39 -1.62
CA PHE A 84 -20.82 -14.78 -1.63
C PHE A 84 -20.23 -14.72 -3.05
N LYS A 85 -19.11 -14.03 -3.20
CA LYS A 85 -18.39 -13.88 -4.47
C LYS A 85 -16.91 -14.17 -4.29
N GLU A 86 -16.35 -14.90 -5.25
CA GLU A 86 -14.91 -15.18 -5.34
C GLU A 86 -14.37 -14.66 -6.67
N THR A 87 -13.16 -14.11 -6.62
CA THR A 87 -12.42 -13.65 -7.80
C THR A 87 -10.99 -14.15 -7.70
N THR A 88 -10.46 -14.75 -8.77
CA THR A 88 -9.06 -15.18 -8.80
C THR A 88 -8.13 -13.96 -8.94
N LEU A 89 -6.87 -14.14 -8.57
CA LEU A 89 -5.86 -13.09 -8.74
C LEU A 89 -5.72 -12.70 -10.21
N ARG A 90 -5.77 -13.64 -11.14
CA ARG A 90 -5.71 -13.37 -12.58
C ARG A 90 -6.82 -12.44 -13.03
N GLU A 91 -8.06 -12.72 -12.67
CA GLU A 91 -9.21 -11.87 -13.00
C GLU A 91 -9.11 -10.49 -12.35
N MET A 92 -8.61 -10.42 -11.12
CA MET A 92 -8.40 -9.14 -10.43
C MET A 92 -7.32 -8.31 -11.11
N MET A 93 -6.23 -8.93 -11.56
CA MET A 93 -5.16 -8.26 -12.30
C MET A 93 -5.63 -7.73 -13.66
N GLU A 94 -6.50 -8.45 -14.35
CA GLU A 94 -7.06 -8.02 -15.64
C GLU A 94 -8.05 -6.85 -15.49
N LYS A 95 -8.90 -6.90 -14.48
CA LYS A 95 -9.98 -5.91 -14.29
C LYS A 95 -9.53 -4.70 -13.46
N LYS A 96 -8.81 -4.93 -12.36
CA LYS A 96 -8.47 -3.91 -11.37
C LYS A 96 -7.08 -4.15 -10.74
N PRO A 97 -6.00 -4.00 -11.49
CA PRO A 97 -4.65 -4.28 -10.98
C PRO A 97 -4.27 -3.43 -9.77
N CYS A 98 -4.74 -2.18 -9.71
CA CYS A 98 -4.47 -1.29 -8.58
C CYS A 98 -5.05 -1.81 -7.26
N GLU A 99 -6.22 -2.45 -7.31
CA GLU A 99 -6.89 -2.99 -6.11
C GLU A 99 -6.12 -4.17 -5.50
N VAL A 100 -5.35 -4.92 -6.28
CA VAL A 100 -4.51 -6.01 -5.78
C VAL A 100 -3.49 -5.48 -4.77
N ILE A 101 -2.78 -4.43 -5.13
CA ILE A 101 -1.77 -3.80 -4.25
C ILE A 101 -2.44 -3.13 -3.06
N LYS A 102 -3.50 -2.38 -3.28
CA LYS A 102 -4.25 -1.71 -2.19
C LYS A 102 -4.78 -2.72 -1.18
N HIS A 103 -5.33 -3.84 -1.63
CA HIS A 103 -5.83 -4.89 -0.75
C HIS A 103 -4.71 -5.52 0.09
N ALA A 104 -3.56 -5.80 -0.52
CA ALA A 104 -2.40 -6.35 0.17
C ALA A 104 -1.88 -5.39 1.25
N VAL A 105 -1.71 -4.11 0.93
CA VAL A 105 -1.27 -3.08 1.87
C VAL A 105 -2.29 -2.87 2.98
N LYS A 106 -3.57 -2.81 2.66
CA LYS A 106 -4.65 -2.66 3.65
C LYS A 106 -4.64 -3.77 4.69
N GLY A 107 -4.38 -5.00 4.28
CA GLY A 107 -4.26 -6.14 5.19
C GLY A 107 -3.08 -6.06 6.15
N MET A 108 -2.04 -5.29 5.80
CA MET A 108 -0.82 -5.08 6.59
C MET A 108 -0.84 -3.81 7.45
N LEU A 109 -1.82 -2.95 7.26
CA LEU A 109 -2.02 -1.75 8.07
C LEU A 109 -2.93 -2.04 9.28
N PRO A 110 -2.89 -1.21 10.35
CA PRO A 110 -3.80 -1.34 11.47
C PRO A 110 -5.27 -1.27 11.04
N LYS A 111 -6.12 -2.06 11.67
CA LYS A 111 -7.56 -2.15 11.34
C LYS A 111 -8.40 -1.20 12.20
N ASN A 112 -8.03 0.06 12.19
CA ASN A 112 -8.70 1.12 12.95
C ASN A 112 -8.80 2.40 12.09
N THR A 113 -9.30 3.48 12.65
CA THR A 113 -9.42 4.78 11.96
C THR A 113 -8.07 5.30 11.48
N LEU A 114 -7.03 5.17 12.31
CA LEU A 114 -5.67 5.58 11.96
C LEU A 114 -5.13 4.80 10.75
N GLY A 115 -5.35 3.49 10.71
CA GLY A 115 -4.97 2.64 9.57
C GLY A 115 -5.68 3.02 8.27
N LYS A 116 -6.94 3.43 8.34
CA LYS A 116 -7.68 3.95 7.18
C LYS A 116 -7.09 5.27 6.66
N ASP A 117 -6.67 6.14 7.55
CA ASP A 117 -6.02 7.40 7.18
C ASP A 117 -4.62 7.17 6.57
N MET A 118 -3.89 6.18 7.08
CA MET A 118 -2.62 5.73 6.47
C MET A 118 -2.83 5.22 5.03
N LEU A 119 -3.88 4.43 4.81
CA LEU A 119 -4.20 3.91 3.47
C LEU A 119 -4.54 5.01 2.45
N LYS A 120 -5.12 6.12 2.89
CA LYS A 120 -5.42 7.27 2.02
C LYS A 120 -4.16 7.94 1.44
N LYS A 121 -3.01 7.72 2.02
CA LYS A 121 -1.72 8.22 1.52
C LYS A 121 -1.08 7.31 0.47
N LEU A 122 -1.69 6.19 0.14
CA LEU A 122 -1.26 5.28 -0.91
C LEU A 122 -1.97 5.60 -2.22
N TYR A 123 -1.19 5.87 -3.25
CA TYR A 123 -1.67 6.08 -4.62
C TYR A 123 -1.09 4.98 -5.51
N VAL A 124 -1.95 4.26 -6.19
CA VAL A 124 -1.55 3.13 -7.05
C VAL A 124 -2.03 3.39 -8.47
N TYR A 125 -1.12 3.26 -9.42
CA TYR A 125 -1.37 3.42 -10.85
C TYR A 125 -0.95 2.17 -11.61
N ALA A 126 -1.77 1.77 -12.57
CA ALA A 126 -1.48 0.62 -13.43
C ALA A 126 -0.32 0.89 -14.39
N ASP A 127 -0.24 2.11 -14.90
CA ASP A 127 0.78 2.55 -15.84
C ASP A 127 2.00 3.15 -15.13
N ALA A 128 3.01 3.53 -15.93
CA ALA A 128 4.20 4.20 -15.42
C ALA A 128 3.99 5.68 -15.09
N GLU A 129 2.92 6.28 -15.59
CA GLU A 129 2.61 7.68 -15.38
C GLU A 129 1.79 7.90 -14.10
N HIS A 130 2.13 8.94 -13.36
CA HIS A 130 1.38 9.39 -12.19
C HIS A 130 1.15 10.90 -12.27
N GLY A 131 0.05 11.40 -11.74
CA GLY A 131 -0.31 12.81 -11.78
C GLY A 131 0.29 13.66 -10.63
N HIS A 132 1.40 13.23 -10.03
CA HIS A 132 1.98 13.83 -8.83
C HIS A 132 3.34 14.51 -9.05
N GLU A 133 3.61 15.04 -10.22
CA GLU A 133 4.87 15.72 -10.53
C GLU A 133 5.09 16.99 -9.67
N ALA A 134 4.00 17.69 -9.34
CA ALA A 134 4.06 18.89 -8.52
C ALA A 134 4.58 18.64 -7.10
N GLN A 135 4.37 17.43 -6.56
CA GLN A 135 4.85 17.01 -5.25
C GLN A 135 6.33 16.61 -5.24
N LYS A 136 6.97 16.51 -6.40
CA LYS A 136 8.38 16.11 -6.58
C LYS A 136 8.71 14.82 -5.83
N PRO A 137 8.07 13.68 -6.15
CA PRO A 137 8.30 12.44 -5.44
C PRO A 137 9.74 11.94 -5.63
N GLU A 138 10.33 11.43 -4.55
CA GLU A 138 11.65 10.81 -4.56
C GLU A 138 11.51 9.32 -4.88
N ALA A 139 12.46 8.76 -5.63
CA ALA A 139 12.49 7.32 -5.87
C ALA A 139 12.80 6.57 -4.57
N LEU A 140 11.99 5.57 -4.26
CA LEU A 140 12.16 4.70 -3.10
C LEU A 140 12.67 3.34 -3.54
N GLU A 141 13.88 3.00 -3.13
CA GLU A 141 14.43 1.65 -3.27
C GLU A 141 14.09 0.84 -2.01
N LEU A 142 13.44 -0.28 -2.22
CA LEU A 142 13.07 -1.17 -1.12
C LEU A 142 14.23 -2.12 -0.81
N ARG A 143 14.54 -2.25 0.46
CA ARG A 143 15.57 -3.16 0.97
C ARG A 143 14.90 -4.27 1.79
N PHE A 144 15.23 -5.47 1.45
CA PHE A 144 14.72 -6.67 2.11
C PHE A 144 15.81 -7.38 2.90
#